data_6b0218d9e16f0e34b2ebfbb53b5bb8c4
#
_entry.id   6b0218d9e16f0e34b2ebfbb53b5bb8c4
#
_cell.length_a   1.000
_cell.length_b   1.000
_cell.length_c   1.000
_cell.angle_alpha   90.00
_cell.angle_beta   90.00
_cell.angle_gamma   90.00
#
_symmetry.space_group_name_H-M   'P 1'
#
loop_
_entity.id
_entity.type
_entity.pdbx_description
1 polymer ?
#
loop_
_entity_poly.entity_id
_entity_poly.type
_entity_poly.pdbx_seq_one_letter_code
_entity_poly.pdbx_strand_id
1 'polypeptide(L)'
;MLKITLALAVAFVSLTSNVVASGDDHAGMKQEHESAHLQHDQWAAEHAKWRAEHMRALAMMAKLQAKIYEHEAELIEHDEAMRAHEDHAMHHGEEIAHHEHDGDASNHEALEKEHKNFSAKHAAMAKKHDAVKDGHKELHDLLHKLFDAMKSVQ
;
A
#
# COMPACT_ATOMS: atom_id res chain seq x y z
N MET A 1 -14.32 14.54 7.62
CA MET A 1 -13.61 15.72 7.07
C MET A 1 -13.18 16.58 8.23
N LEU A 2 -11.96 16.41 8.72
CA LEU A 2 -11.41 17.22 9.79
C LEU A 2 -10.40 18.18 9.15
N LYS A 3 -10.85 19.44 8.92
CA LYS A 3 -9.97 20.49 8.44
C LYS A 3 -9.14 20.98 9.63
N ILE A 4 -7.88 20.56 9.71
CA ILE A 4 -6.91 21.14 10.63
C ILE A 4 -6.38 22.41 9.95
N THR A 5 -7.02 23.54 10.23
CA THR A 5 -6.50 24.86 9.90
C THR A 5 -5.46 25.21 10.96
N LEU A 6 -4.19 25.05 10.62
CA LEU A 6 -3.08 25.55 11.43
C LEU A 6 -2.99 27.07 11.20
N ALA A 7 -3.62 27.85 12.05
CA ALA A 7 -3.48 29.30 12.07
C ALA A 7 -2.17 29.64 12.77
N LEU A 8 -1.14 29.95 11.98
CA LEU A 8 0.11 30.53 12.50
C LEU A 8 -0.13 32.01 12.75
N ALA A 9 -0.52 32.38 13.97
CA ALA A 9 -0.60 33.77 14.40
C ALA A 9 0.81 34.26 14.68
N VAL A 10 1.44 34.91 13.70
CA VAL A 10 2.64 35.72 13.94
C VAL A 10 2.20 37.06 14.51
N ALA A 11 2.27 37.19 15.82
CA ALA A 11 2.08 38.50 16.49
C ALA A 11 3.33 39.35 16.28
N PHE A 12 3.25 40.30 15.37
CA PHE A 12 4.24 41.38 15.26
C PHE A 12 4.02 42.37 16.41
N VAL A 13 4.86 42.30 17.42
CA VAL A 13 4.91 43.31 18.48
C VAL A 13 5.81 44.43 17.97
N SER A 14 5.19 45.58 17.61
CA SER A 14 5.91 46.81 17.30
C SER A 14 6.43 47.42 18.59
N LEU A 15 7.72 47.32 18.84
CA LEU A 15 8.41 48.01 19.93
C LEU A 15 8.60 49.49 19.54
N THR A 16 7.86 50.40 20.21
CA THR A 16 8.22 51.81 20.25
C THR A 16 9.28 52.02 21.33
N SER A 17 10.46 52.39 20.90
CA SER A 17 11.63 52.62 21.76
C SER A 17 11.43 53.90 22.58
N ASN A 18 11.25 53.76 23.89
CA ASN A 18 11.56 54.83 24.83
C ASN A 18 12.89 54.48 25.53
N VAL A 19 13.90 55.28 25.23
CA VAL A 19 15.24 55.19 25.82
C VAL A 19 15.21 55.82 27.19
N VAL A 20 15.28 55.01 28.27
CA VAL A 20 15.68 55.46 29.61
C VAL A 20 16.49 54.36 30.32
N ALA A 21 17.78 54.67 30.56
CA ALA A 21 18.66 54.19 31.61
C ALA A 21 19.05 52.70 31.73
N SER A 22 20.23 52.48 31.48
CA SER A 22 21.26 51.41 31.48
C SER A 22 21.31 50.37 32.60
N GLY A 23 20.27 50.15 33.41
CA GLY A 23 20.22 49.11 34.45
C GLY A 23 19.20 48.00 34.10
N ASP A 24 18.08 48.36 33.47
CA ASP A 24 17.00 47.43 33.11
C ASP A 24 17.26 46.67 31.80
N ASP A 25 18.20 47.14 30.96
CA ASP A 25 18.49 46.57 29.64
C ASP A 25 19.12 45.16 29.75
N HIS A 26 19.94 44.89 30.76
CA HIS A 26 20.54 43.59 30.99
C HIS A 26 19.52 42.54 31.50
N ALA A 27 18.54 42.95 32.31
CA ALA A 27 17.49 42.06 32.79
C ALA A 27 16.54 41.66 31.65
N GLY A 28 16.17 42.61 30.78
CA GLY A 28 15.38 42.36 29.57
C GLY A 28 16.08 41.42 28.60
N MET A 29 17.36 41.65 28.29
CA MET A 29 18.15 40.78 27.43
C MET A 29 18.29 39.36 27.99
N LYS A 30 18.47 39.20 29.31
CA LYS A 30 18.52 37.88 29.96
C LYS A 30 17.18 37.14 29.81
N GLN A 31 16.05 37.81 30.03
CA GLN A 31 14.73 37.21 29.89
C GLN A 31 14.44 36.78 28.45
N GLU A 32 14.81 37.61 27.46
CA GLU A 32 14.69 37.27 26.04
C GLU A 32 15.53 36.04 25.71
N HIS A 33 16.76 35.95 26.20
CA HIS A 33 17.66 34.81 26.00
C HIS A 33 17.08 33.53 26.64
N GLU A 34 16.59 33.59 27.86
CA GLU A 34 15.92 32.46 28.52
C GLU A 34 14.67 32.01 27.75
N SER A 35 13.86 32.94 27.25
CA SER A 35 12.70 32.65 26.41
C SER A 35 13.09 31.96 25.11
N ALA A 36 14.17 32.43 24.46
CA ALA A 36 14.68 31.81 23.23
C ALA A 36 15.17 30.37 23.49
N HIS A 37 15.84 30.10 24.61
CA HIS A 37 16.24 28.75 24.98
C HIS A 37 15.03 27.82 25.16
N LEU A 38 14.00 28.27 25.87
CA LEU A 38 12.76 27.49 26.05
C LEU A 38 12.07 27.18 24.69
N GLN A 39 12.05 28.15 23.78
CA GLN A 39 11.53 27.94 22.43
C GLN A 39 12.35 26.90 21.64
N HIS A 40 13.70 26.97 21.73
CA HIS A 40 14.57 26.00 21.08
C HIS A 40 14.34 24.58 21.61
N ASP A 41 14.17 24.42 22.93
CA ASP A 41 13.87 23.13 23.52
C ASP A 41 12.50 22.58 23.04
N GLN A 42 11.48 23.44 22.93
CA GLN A 42 10.20 23.06 22.38
C GLN A 42 10.32 22.62 20.91
N TRP A 43 11.02 23.41 20.07
CA TRP A 43 11.23 23.05 18.66
C TRP A 43 12.03 21.75 18.52
N ALA A 44 13.03 21.53 19.37
CA ALA A 44 13.80 20.29 19.38
C ALA A 44 12.90 19.09 19.69
N ALA A 45 11.99 19.22 20.67
CA ALA A 45 11.02 18.18 21.02
C ALA A 45 10.01 17.92 19.86
N GLU A 46 9.51 18.97 19.22
CA GLU A 46 8.64 18.87 18.06
C GLU A 46 9.34 18.18 16.88
N HIS A 47 10.59 18.57 16.58
CA HIS A 47 11.39 17.93 15.53
C HIS A 47 11.63 16.45 15.81
N ALA A 48 11.89 16.08 17.08
CA ALA A 48 12.04 14.68 17.47
C ALA A 48 10.75 13.88 17.22
N LYS A 49 9.59 14.47 17.55
CA LYS A 49 8.28 13.89 17.27
C LYS A 49 8.06 13.70 15.76
N TRP A 50 8.30 14.75 14.95
CA TRP A 50 8.14 14.67 13.49
C TRP A 50 9.05 13.63 12.86
N ARG A 51 10.31 13.52 13.30
CA ARG A 51 11.21 12.46 12.85
C ARG A 51 10.64 11.08 13.14
N ALA A 52 10.08 10.86 14.32
CA ALA A 52 9.46 9.58 14.67
C ALA A 52 8.22 9.29 13.79
N GLU A 53 7.42 10.31 13.48
CA GLU A 53 6.26 10.20 12.56
C GLU A 53 6.73 9.88 11.13
N HIS A 54 7.79 10.52 10.63
CA HIS A 54 8.38 10.22 9.33
C HIS A 54 8.88 8.79 9.25
N MET A 55 9.57 8.29 10.28
CA MET A 55 10.05 6.92 10.30
C MET A 55 8.90 5.89 10.31
N ARG A 56 7.78 6.19 10.99
CA ARG A 56 6.58 5.35 10.94
C ARG A 56 5.95 5.35 9.55
N ALA A 57 5.86 6.52 8.90
CA ALA A 57 5.35 6.63 7.54
C ALA A 57 6.20 5.83 6.56
N LEU A 58 7.53 5.94 6.63
CA LEU A 58 8.45 5.15 5.81
C LEU A 58 8.28 3.64 6.02
N ALA A 59 8.11 3.20 7.27
CA ALA A 59 7.85 1.80 7.58
C ALA A 59 6.51 1.30 7.00
N MET A 60 5.46 2.14 6.99
CA MET A 60 4.19 1.81 6.36
C MET A 60 4.32 1.72 4.83
N MET A 61 5.07 2.61 4.20
CA MET A 61 5.36 2.56 2.76
C MET A 61 6.13 1.29 2.38
N ALA A 62 7.12 0.89 3.17
CA ALA A 62 7.86 -0.35 2.95
C ALA A 62 6.95 -1.60 3.05
N LYS A 63 6.00 -1.61 3.99
CA LYS A 63 5.01 -2.69 4.09
C LYS A 63 4.06 -2.73 2.89
N LEU A 64 3.64 -1.57 2.40
CA LEU A 64 2.80 -1.50 1.19
C LEU A 64 3.56 -2.00 -0.03
N GLN A 65 4.82 -1.62 -0.18
CA GLN A 65 5.69 -2.11 -1.26
C GLN A 65 5.85 -3.64 -1.20
N ALA A 66 6.06 -4.21 -0.01
CA ALA A 66 6.13 -5.66 0.16
C ALA A 66 4.82 -6.35 -0.27
N LYS A 67 3.66 -5.80 0.08
CA LYS A 67 2.36 -6.34 -0.37
C LYS A 67 2.18 -6.31 -1.89
N ILE A 68 2.69 -5.28 -2.56
CA ILE A 68 2.67 -5.22 -4.03
C ILE A 68 3.51 -6.37 -4.62
N TYR A 69 4.72 -6.59 -4.09
CA TYR A 69 5.58 -7.68 -4.57
C TYR A 69 4.99 -9.07 -4.27
N GLU A 70 4.35 -9.26 -3.12
CA GLU A 70 3.63 -10.51 -2.79
C GLU A 70 2.52 -10.76 -3.81
N HIS A 71 1.72 -9.74 -4.13
CA HIS A 71 0.65 -9.85 -5.11
C HIS A 71 1.19 -10.12 -6.53
N GLU A 72 2.27 -9.47 -6.95
CA GLU A 72 2.95 -9.75 -8.23
C GLU A 72 3.43 -11.21 -8.31
N ALA A 73 3.99 -11.74 -7.22
CA ALA A 73 4.40 -13.14 -7.18
C ALA A 73 3.21 -14.10 -7.30
N GLU A 74 2.07 -13.78 -6.66
CA GLU A 74 0.82 -14.56 -6.80
C GLU A 74 0.27 -14.52 -8.23
N LEU A 75 0.35 -13.36 -8.91
CA LEU A 75 -0.06 -13.22 -10.32
C LEU A 75 0.81 -14.09 -11.23
N ILE A 76 2.14 -14.05 -11.07
CA ILE A 76 3.08 -14.86 -11.86
C ILE A 76 2.79 -16.35 -11.68
N GLU A 77 2.64 -16.81 -10.42
CA GLU A 77 2.30 -18.19 -10.13
C GLU A 77 0.96 -18.62 -10.74
N HIS A 78 -0.03 -17.74 -10.70
CA HIS A 78 -1.34 -17.99 -11.28
C HIS A 78 -1.28 -18.06 -12.81
N ASP A 79 -0.52 -17.17 -13.46
CA ASP A 79 -0.30 -17.19 -14.90
C ASP A 79 0.39 -18.47 -15.37
N GLU A 80 1.39 -18.94 -14.64
CA GLU A 80 2.06 -20.23 -14.93
C GLU A 80 1.09 -21.40 -14.81
N ALA A 81 0.27 -21.42 -13.76
CA ALA A 81 -0.74 -22.45 -13.57
C ALA A 81 -1.81 -22.43 -14.68
N MET A 82 -2.23 -21.23 -15.12
CA MET A 82 -3.18 -21.08 -16.24
C MET A 82 -2.61 -21.61 -17.54
N ARG A 83 -1.34 -21.30 -17.87
CA ARG A 83 -0.68 -21.84 -19.08
C ARG A 83 -0.59 -23.35 -19.06
N ALA A 84 -0.15 -23.94 -17.94
CA ALA A 84 -0.09 -25.39 -17.79
C ALA A 84 -1.47 -26.06 -17.90
N HIS A 85 -2.52 -25.38 -17.43
CA HIS A 85 -3.89 -25.87 -17.57
C HIS A 85 -4.40 -25.78 -18.98
N GLU A 86 -4.07 -24.70 -19.73
CA GLU A 86 -4.42 -24.52 -21.13
C GLU A 86 -3.76 -25.59 -22.02
N ASP A 87 -2.47 -25.86 -21.80
CA ASP A 87 -1.77 -26.94 -22.50
C ASP A 87 -2.46 -28.31 -22.26
N HIS A 88 -2.85 -28.58 -21.01
CA HIS A 88 -3.59 -29.79 -20.67
C HIS A 88 -5.00 -29.80 -21.28
N ALA A 89 -5.67 -28.65 -21.38
CA ALA A 89 -6.99 -28.50 -22.01
C ALA A 89 -6.95 -28.82 -23.50
N MET A 90 -5.92 -28.31 -24.21
CA MET A 90 -5.72 -28.61 -25.63
C MET A 90 -5.50 -30.11 -25.86
N HIS A 91 -4.60 -30.73 -25.09
CA HIS A 91 -4.30 -32.16 -25.21
C HIS A 91 -5.54 -33.03 -24.91
N HIS A 92 -6.27 -32.72 -23.83
CA HIS A 92 -7.51 -33.41 -23.49
C HIS A 92 -8.60 -33.26 -24.55
N GLY A 93 -8.69 -32.07 -25.19
CA GLY A 93 -9.58 -31.85 -26.33
C GLY A 93 -9.24 -32.71 -27.53
N GLU A 94 -7.96 -32.88 -27.85
CA GLU A 94 -7.49 -33.76 -28.93
C GLU A 94 -7.81 -35.26 -28.62
N GLU A 95 -7.64 -35.70 -27.37
CA GLU A 95 -7.99 -37.05 -26.95
C GLU A 95 -9.49 -37.35 -27.10
N ILE A 96 -10.35 -36.38 -26.70
CA ILE A 96 -11.80 -36.50 -26.87
C ILE A 96 -12.15 -36.61 -28.38
N ALA A 97 -11.59 -35.73 -29.23
CA ALA A 97 -11.85 -35.76 -30.66
C ALA A 97 -11.39 -37.06 -31.32
N HIS A 98 -10.22 -37.59 -30.91
CA HIS A 98 -9.72 -38.88 -31.39
C HIS A 98 -10.63 -40.03 -31.00
N HIS A 99 -11.09 -40.06 -29.73
CA HIS A 99 -12.02 -41.05 -29.23
C HIS A 99 -13.36 -41.06 -29.97
N GLU A 100 -13.89 -39.85 -30.26
CA GLU A 100 -15.13 -39.70 -31.05
C GLU A 100 -14.97 -40.23 -32.48
N HIS A 101 -13.81 -40.00 -33.10
CA HIS A 101 -13.56 -40.42 -34.48
C HIS A 101 -13.37 -41.94 -34.61
N ASP A 102 -12.64 -42.57 -33.66
CA ASP A 102 -12.27 -43.99 -33.74
C ASP A 102 -13.37 -44.93 -33.23
N GLY A 103 -14.36 -44.42 -32.49
CA GLY A 103 -15.49 -45.21 -31.97
C GLY A 103 -15.11 -46.29 -30.99
N ASP A 104 -13.88 -46.21 -30.42
CA ASP A 104 -13.37 -47.24 -29.50
C ASP A 104 -13.94 -47.04 -28.08
N ALA A 105 -14.86 -47.92 -27.73
CA ALA A 105 -15.47 -47.91 -26.39
C ALA A 105 -14.52 -48.37 -25.26
N SER A 106 -13.36 -48.94 -25.59
CA SER A 106 -12.46 -49.57 -24.59
C SER A 106 -11.82 -48.58 -23.61
N ASN A 107 -11.66 -47.31 -24.00
CA ASN A 107 -11.03 -46.26 -23.18
C ASN A 107 -12.01 -45.22 -22.63
N HIS A 108 -13.31 -45.39 -22.86
CA HIS A 108 -14.32 -44.39 -22.48
C HIS A 108 -14.32 -44.06 -20.97
N GLU A 109 -14.20 -45.06 -20.11
CA GLU A 109 -14.17 -44.84 -18.65
C GLU A 109 -12.92 -44.08 -18.19
N ALA A 110 -11.78 -44.34 -18.82
CA ALA A 110 -10.54 -43.60 -18.56
C ALA A 110 -10.64 -42.15 -18.94
N LEU A 111 -11.20 -41.85 -20.14
CA LEU A 111 -11.41 -40.51 -20.65
C LEU A 111 -12.42 -39.73 -19.77
N GLU A 112 -13.51 -40.38 -19.34
CA GLU A 112 -14.49 -39.78 -18.43
C GLU A 112 -13.86 -39.40 -17.09
N LYS A 113 -13.00 -40.29 -16.53
CA LYS A 113 -12.29 -39.99 -15.29
C LYS A 113 -11.32 -38.82 -15.44
N GLU A 114 -10.59 -38.78 -16.56
CA GLU A 114 -9.70 -37.64 -16.86
C GLU A 114 -10.44 -36.34 -17.03
N HIS A 115 -11.57 -36.33 -17.74
CA HIS A 115 -12.44 -35.18 -17.86
C HIS A 115 -12.96 -34.67 -16.50
N LYS A 116 -13.33 -35.57 -15.59
CA LYS A 116 -13.72 -35.20 -14.21
C LYS A 116 -12.57 -34.54 -13.45
N ASN A 117 -11.36 -35.10 -13.58
CA ASN A 117 -10.16 -34.50 -12.96
C ASN A 117 -9.84 -33.12 -13.55
N PHE A 118 -9.92 -32.98 -14.87
CA PHE A 118 -9.74 -31.72 -15.56
C PHE A 118 -10.74 -30.66 -15.06
N SER A 119 -12.02 -31.01 -15.02
CA SER A 119 -13.08 -30.13 -14.54
C SER A 119 -12.88 -29.69 -13.08
N ALA A 120 -12.44 -30.61 -12.22
CA ALA A 120 -12.13 -30.29 -10.82
C ALA A 120 -10.93 -29.33 -10.68
N LYS A 121 -9.87 -29.55 -11.48
CA LYS A 121 -8.71 -28.64 -11.53
C LYS A 121 -9.10 -27.26 -12.04
N HIS A 122 -9.92 -27.20 -13.10
CA HIS A 122 -10.43 -25.93 -13.65
C HIS A 122 -11.25 -25.15 -12.60
N ALA A 123 -12.15 -25.83 -11.88
CA ALA A 123 -12.94 -25.21 -10.82
C ALA A 123 -12.06 -24.69 -9.66
N ALA A 124 -11.02 -25.43 -9.30
CA ALA A 124 -10.05 -24.98 -8.29
C ALA A 124 -9.26 -23.73 -8.76
N MET A 125 -8.87 -23.70 -10.03
CA MET A 125 -8.18 -22.56 -10.64
C MET A 125 -9.08 -21.32 -10.71
N ALA A 126 -10.35 -21.46 -11.10
CA ALA A 126 -11.32 -20.38 -11.09
C ALA A 126 -11.47 -19.76 -9.69
N LYS A 127 -11.53 -20.61 -8.66
CA LYS A 127 -11.57 -20.14 -7.27
C LYS A 127 -10.30 -19.40 -6.84
N LYS A 128 -9.11 -19.87 -7.29
CA LYS A 128 -7.85 -19.15 -7.04
C LYS A 128 -7.83 -17.81 -7.76
N HIS A 129 -8.31 -17.75 -9.01
CA HIS A 129 -8.42 -16.51 -9.78
C HIS A 129 -9.31 -15.48 -9.07
N ASP A 130 -10.45 -15.87 -8.53
CA ASP A 130 -11.32 -14.98 -7.76
C ASP A 130 -10.60 -14.44 -6.51
N ALA A 131 -9.86 -15.26 -5.80
CA ALA A 131 -9.08 -14.82 -4.64
C ALA A 131 -7.97 -13.81 -5.02
N VAL A 132 -7.25 -14.03 -6.12
CA VAL A 132 -6.24 -13.11 -6.64
C VAL A 132 -6.88 -11.77 -7.06
N LYS A 133 -8.04 -11.82 -7.72
CA LYS A 133 -8.82 -10.64 -8.10
C LYS A 133 -9.27 -9.83 -6.89
N ASP A 134 -9.75 -10.49 -5.84
CA ASP A 134 -10.15 -9.80 -4.61
C ASP A 134 -8.95 -9.14 -3.91
N GLY A 135 -7.81 -9.83 -3.83
CA GLY A 135 -6.56 -9.27 -3.33
C GLY A 135 -6.08 -8.06 -4.13
N HIS A 136 -6.17 -8.13 -5.47
CA HIS A 136 -5.87 -6.99 -6.36
C HIS A 136 -6.76 -5.79 -6.06
N LYS A 137 -8.06 -6.01 -5.89
CA LYS A 137 -9.01 -4.94 -5.59
C LYS A 137 -8.71 -4.28 -4.25
N GLU A 138 -8.41 -5.05 -3.21
CA GLU A 138 -8.04 -4.50 -1.90
C GLU A 138 -6.77 -3.64 -2.00
N LEU A 139 -5.75 -4.11 -2.69
CA LEU A 139 -4.50 -3.39 -2.90
C LEU A 139 -4.74 -2.09 -3.68
N HIS A 140 -5.52 -2.15 -4.76
CA HIS A 140 -5.90 -1.00 -5.57
C HIS A 140 -6.63 0.07 -4.74
N ASP A 141 -7.62 -0.34 -3.93
CA ASP A 141 -8.39 0.56 -3.07
C ASP A 141 -7.49 1.25 -2.01
N LEU A 142 -6.50 0.53 -1.47
CA LEU A 142 -5.51 1.10 -0.55
C LEU A 142 -4.62 2.14 -1.24
N LEU A 143 -4.13 1.84 -2.43
CA LEU A 143 -3.30 2.76 -3.23
C LEU A 143 -4.07 4.02 -3.61
N HIS A 144 -5.33 3.90 -4.01
CA HIS A 144 -6.19 5.06 -4.30
C HIS A 144 -6.40 5.95 -3.10
N LYS A 145 -6.70 5.39 -1.93
CA LYS A 145 -6.85 6.16 -0.68
C LYS A 145 -5.56 6.90 -0.32
N LEU A 146 -4.40 6.26 -0.48
CA LEU A 146 -3.11 6.90 -0.25
C LEU A 146 -2.88 8.05 -1.23
N PHE A 147 -3.15 7.84 -2.51
CA PHE A 147 -2.97 8.84 -3.55
C PHE A 147 -3.87 10.06 -3.35
N ASP A 148 -5.14 9.85 -3.00
CA ASP A 148 -6.08 10.93 -2.71
C ASP A 148 -5.67 11.72 -1.46
N ALA A 149 -5.16 11.04 -0.43
CA ALA A 149 -4.60 11.70 0.74
C ALA A 149 -3.38 12.55 0.39
N MET A 150 -2.50 12.11 -0.49
CA MET A 150 -1.34 12.87 -0.94
C MET A 150 -1.72 14.12 -1.72
N LYS A 151 -2.75 14.04 -2.60
CA LYS A 151 -3.25 15.20 -3.34
C LYS A 151 -3.86 16.29 -2.44
N SER A 152 -4.45 15.89 -1.32
CA SER A 152 -5.07 16.84 -0.38
C SER A 152 -4.06 17.65 0.45
N VAL A 153 -2.77 17.32 0.39
CA VAL A 153 -1.67 18.00 1.12
C VAL A 153 -0.97 19.06 0.25
N GLN A 154 -1.21 19.07 -1.06
CA GLN A 154 -0.74 20.11 -1.99
C GLN A 154 -1.71 21.28 -2.08
#